data_9b349241df74d62ffac6e22b297b6f25
#
_entry.id   9b349241df74d62ffac6e22b297b6f25
#
_cell.length_a   1.000
_cell.length_b   1.000
_cell.length_c   1.000
_cell.angle_alpha   90.00
_cell.angle_beta   90.00
_cell.angle_gamma   90.00
#
_symmetry.space_group_name_H-M   'P 1'
#
loop_
_entity.id
_entity.type
_entity.pdbx_description
1 polymer ?
#
loop_
_entity_poly.entity_id
_entity_poly.type
_entity_poly.pdbx_seq_one_letter_code
_entity_poly.pdbx_strand_id
1 'polypeptide(L)'
;MSEQRRRLSAFTEADAAFTDALLPGLVTQLEGIGLMELEGEGSPVLDLFRKAKGPGLLIPARHGGHGLDCRDALRVQSALATLSPSLGVGTMMHHLAVVSFVEYLRVHVGDDAPQWALLASVAQRDHLLASASSEARRGSDALVPRTTATRQEDGGYVLDGSKKPCSLARSMDILTSSVLVRSDDEQDGTVALAVIPAAIEGVGVRPFWHSPVLVAAESEEVVLDQVHIPAAMVIPGGRPERGMDELQVRAWTWFEVLACGTYLGTAQSLFDRAASAPRVDRRALGELAAELFVCRSACERAAATFDSGVAAETAMTEALLARLYVEERLPDLCARIAKLLGGLAFVTGPEVAYLVSASRALAFHPPRGVSSAEALGERFTGAPLDLSIF
;
A
#
# COMPACT_ATOMS: atom_id res chain seq x y z
N MET A 1 -5.37 -28.09 -22.85
CA MET A 1 -5.13 -26.88 -23.66
C MET A 1 -3.90 -26.22 -23.06
N SER A 2 -2.83 -26.05 -23.83
CA SER A 2 -1.59 -25.44 -23.33
C SER A 2 -1.91 -24.02 -22.90
N GLU A 3 -1.69 -23.69 -21.63
CA GLU A 3 -1.66 -22.31 -21.15
C GLU A 3 -0.67 -21.53 -22.00
N GLN A 4 -1.20 -20.65 -22.81
CA GLN A 4 -0.41 -19.76 -23.63
C GLN A 4 0.23 -18.76 -22.65
N ARG A 5 1.54 -18.90 -22.39
CA ARG A 5 2.28 -17.97 -21.52
C ARG A 5 1.87 -16.54 -21.89
N ARG A 6 1.40 -15.79 -20.90
CA ARG A 6 1.04 -14.39 -21.02
C ARG A 6 2.24 -13.62 -21.57
N ARG A 7 2.07 -12.93 -22.70
CA ARG A 7 3.07 -11.99 -23.19
C ARG A 7 2.96 -10.71 -22.38
N LEU A 8 4.01 -10.35 -21.71
CA LEU A 8 4.11 -9.04 -21.06
C LEU A 8 4.27 -7.97 -22.14
N SER A 9 3.66 -6.80 -21.93
CA SER A 9 3.94 -5.63 -22.78
C SER A 9 5.33 -5.08 -22.46
N ALA A 10 5.89 -4.24 -23.34
CA ALA A 10 7.22 -3.66 -23.14
C ALA A 10 7.35 -2.91 -21.79
N PHE A 11 6.26 -2.31 -21.29
CA PHE A 11 6.26 -1.65 -19.97
C PHE A 11 6.37 -2.65 -18.82
N THR A 12 5.59 -3.72 -18.87
CA THR A 12 5.59 -4.77 -17.84
C THR A 12 6.86 -5.58 -17.87
N GLU A 13 7.41 -5.84 -19.06
CA GLU A 13 8.64 -6.63 -19.23
C GLU A 13 9.84 -5.99 -18.54
N ALA A 14 10.01 -4.67 -18.68
CA ALA A 14 11.09 -3.93 -18.04
C ALA A 14 10.98 -3.93 -16.51
N ASP A 15 9.77 -3.77 -15.96
CA ASP A 15 9.57 -3.75 -14.51
C ASP A 15 9.59 -5.16 -13.91
N ALA A 16 9.10 -6.17 -14.63
CA ALA A 16 9.21 -7.56 -14.23
C ALA A 16 10.68 -8.00 -14.17
N ALA A 17 11.49 -7.65 -15.18
CA ALA A 17 12.91 -7.94 -15.17
C ALA A 17 13.66 -7.22 -14.04
N PHE A 18 13.32 -5.97 -13.77
CA PHE A 18 13.88 -5.21 -12.64
C PHE A 18 13.49 -5.85 -11.30
N THR A 19 12.23 -6.24 -11.15
CA THR A 19 11.72 -6.90 -9.95
C THR A 19 12.39 -8.25 -9.73
N ASP A 20 12.55 -9.06 -10.78
CA ASP A 20 13.18 -10.38 -10.68
C ASP A 20 14.68 -10.30 -10.37
N ALA A 21 15.35 -9.23 -10.78
CA ALA A 21 16.74 -8.96 -10.38
C ALA A 21 16.88 -8.66 -8.88
N LEU A 22 15.87 -8.02 -8.26
CA LEU A 22 15.83 -7.73 -6.83
C LEU A 22 15.31 -8.91 -6.00
N LEU A 23 14.33 -9.64 -6.55
CA LEU A 23 13.61 -10.75 -5.91
C LEU A 23 13.70 -12.01 -6.79
N PRO A 24 14.89 -12.66 -6.87
CA PRO A 24 15.16 -13.70 -7.85
C PRO A 24 14.15 -14.84 -7.84
N GLY A 25 13.55 -15.08 -9.01
CA GLY A 25 12.60 -16.17 -9.23
C GLY A 25 11.16 -15.89 -8.76
N LEU A 26 10.87 -14.77 -8.11
CA LEU A 26 9.51 -14.44 -7.65
C LEU A 26 8.57 -14.24 -8.83
N VAL A 27 8.96 -13.43 -9.82
CA VAL A 27 8.15 -13.17 -11.01
C VAL A 27 7.82 -14.47 -11.73
N THR A 28 8.82 -15.31 -11.97
CA THR A 28 8.64 -16.62 -12.64
C THR A 28 7.70 -17.54 -11.86
N GLN A 29 7.80 -17.58 -10.53
CA GLN A 29 6.92 -18.40 -9.70
C GLN A 29 5.48 -17.90 -9.76
N LEU A 30 5.25 -16.59 -9.66
CA LEU A 30 3.91 -15.99 -9.75
C LEU A 30 3.29 -16.17 -11.14
N GLU A 31 4.08 -16.06 -12.22
CA GLU A 31 3.61 -16.33 -13.59
C GLU A 31 3.21 -17.79 -13.82
N GLY A 32 3.81 -18.71 -13.06
CA GLY A 32 3.50 -20.14 -13.13
C GLY A 32 2.19 -20.51 -12.42
N ILE A 33 1.55 -19.60 -11.70
CA ILE A 33 0.31 -19.81 -10.95
C ILE A 33 -0.80 -19.02 -11.62
N GLY A 34 -2.02 -19.60 -11.70
CA GLY A 34 -3.18 -18.92 -12.28
C GLY A 34 -3.62 -17.70 -11.44
N LEU A 35 -4.07 -16.61 -12.11
CA LEU A 35 -4.48 -15.39 -11.39
C LEU A 35 -5.49 -15.68 -10.27
N MET A 36 -6.50 -16.51 -10.54
CA MET A 36 -7.56 -16.78 -9.56
C MET A 36 -7.08 -17.60 -8.37
N GLU A 37 -6.03 -18.38 -8.54
CA GLU A 37 -5.35 -19.07 -7.43
C GLU A 37 -4.51 -18.08 -6.60
N LEU A 38 -3.82 -17.14 -7.26
CA LEU A 38 -3.08 -16.07 -6.58
C LEU A 38 -4.01 -15.12 -5.80
N GLU A 39 -5.26 -14.99 -6.19
CA GLU A 39 -6.23 -14.05 -5.62
C GLU A 39 -7.23 -14.68 -4.64
N GLY A 40 -7.21 -16.00 -4.50
CA GLY A 40 -8.13 -16.75 -3.67
C GLY A 40 -7.71 -16.90 -2.21
N GLU A 41 -8.57 -17.55 -1.42
CA GLU A 41 -8.23 -17.99 -0.06
C GLU A 41 -7.07 -19.02 -0.08
N GLY A 42 -6.16 -18.90 0.87
CA GLY A 42 -4.98 -19.77 0.94
C GLY A 42 -3.94 -19.53 -0.15
N SER A 43 -4.00 -18.37 -0.80
CA SER A 43 -3.03 -17.95 -1.82
C SER A 43 -1.59 -17.98 -1.30
N PRO A 44 -0.62 -18.46 -2.09
CA PRO A 44 0.78 -18.49 -1.69
C PRO A 44 1.51 -17.16 -1.85
N VAL A 45 0.85 -16.08 -2.31
CA VAL A 45 1.53 -14.84 -2.72
C VAL A 45 2.39 -14.21 -1.64
N LEU A 46 1.91 -14.17 -0.39
CA LEU A 46 2.64 -13.57 0.72
C LEU A 46 3.84 -14.42 1.13
N ASP A 47 3.69 -15.75 1.12
CA ASP A 47 4.78 -16.68 1.41
C ASP A 47 5.86 -16.63 0.32
N LEU A 48 5.48 -16.53 -0.95
CA LEU A 48 6.41 -16.36 -2.06
C LEU A 48 7.18 -15.03 -1.95
N PHE A 49 6.48 -13.95 -1.61
CA PHE A 49 7.10 -12.64 -1.38
C PHE A 49 8.10 -12.67 -0.21
N ARG A 50 7.77 -13.33 0.91
CA ARG A 50 8.70 -13.53 2.04
C ARG A 50 9.94 -14.31 1.59
N LYS A 51 9.76 -15.46 0.95
CA LYS A 51 10.86 -16.33 0.49
C LYS A 51 11.81 -15.62 -0.47
N ALA A 52 11.27 -14.69 -1.27
CA ALA A 52 12.07 -13.87 -2.17
C ALA A 52 12.75 -12.66 -1.51
N LYS A 53 12.66 -12.51 -0.16
CA LYS A 53 13.24 -11.38 0.58
C LYS A 53 12.56 -10.03 0.33
N GLY A 54 11.33 -10.06 -0.16
CA GLY A 54 10.54 -8.87 -0.45
C GLY A 54 10.34 -7.91 0.72
N PRO A 55 10.14 -8.37 1.99
CA PRO A 55 9.95 -7.46 3.12
C PRO A 55 11.09 -6.47 3.34
N GLY A 56 12.30 -6.77 2.87
CA GLY A 56 13.47 -5.90 2.98
C GLY A 56 13.60 -4.80 1.91
N LEU A 57 12.72 -4.73 0.91
CA LEU A 57 12.90 -3.86 -0.26
C LEU A 57 13.20 -2.39 0.07
N LEU A 58 12.47 -1.78 1.00
CA LEU A 58 12.59 -0.36 1.34
C LEU A 58 13.52 -0.10 2.54
N ILE A 59 13.99 -1.14 3.21
CA ILE A 59 14.93 -1.02 4.33
C ILE A 59 16.31 -0.69 3.76
N PRO A 60 17.03 0.33 4.30
CA PRO A 60 18.35 0.68 3.80
C PRO A 60 19.33 -0.50 3.77
N ALA A 61 20.19 -0.56 2.76
CA ALA A 61 21.13 -1.67 2.54
C ALA A 61 22.06 -1.91 3.75
N ARG A 62 22.49 -0.86 4.45
CA ARG A 62 23.28 -0.98 5.69
C ARG A 62 22.57 -1.72 6.83
N HIS A 63 21.24 -1.86 6.75
CA HIS A 63 20.41 -2.59 7.70
C HIS A 63 19.85 -3.90 7.11
N GLY A 64 20.43 -4.38 6.00
CA GLY A 64 20.15 -5.68 5.41
C GLY A 64 19.01 -5.70 4.38
N GLY A 65 18.47 -4.56 4.00
CA GLY A 65 17.48 -4.44 2.93
C GLY A 65 18.07 -4.06 1.58
N HIS A 66 17.22 -3.68 0.62
CA HIS A 66 17.64 -3.22 -0.72
C HIS A 66 17.76 -1.69 -0.80
N GLY A 67 17.06 -0.94 0.04
CA GLY A 67 17.12 0.51 0.11
C GLY A 67 16.55 1.21 -1.12
N LEU A 68 15.49 0.68 -1.71
CA LEU A 68 14.87 1.28 -2.89
C LEU A 68 14.37 2.69 -2.58
N ASP A 69 14.55 3.59 -3.53
CA ASP A 69 13.90 4.89 -3.57
C ASP A 69 12.42 4.78 -4.00
N CYS A 70 11.69 5.88 -3.98
CA CYS A 70 10.26 5.90 -4.26
C CYS A 70 9.96 5.48 -5.71
N ARG A 71 10.81 5.88 -6.66
CA ARG A 71 10.66 5.54 -8.08
C ARG A 71 10.86 4.06 -8.35
N ASP A 72 11.89 3.46 -7.77
CA ASP A 72 12.15 2.03 -7.93
C ASP A 72 11.12 1.19 -7.18
N ALA A 73 10.66 1.64 -6.02
CA ALA A 73 9.56 1.02 -5.30
C ALA A 73 8.24 1.04 -6.10
N LEU A 74 7.91 2.14 -6.78
CA LEU A 74 6.76 2.24 -7.68
C LEU A 74 6.82 1.17 -8.79
N ARG A 75 7.99 0.95 -9.39
CA ARG A 75 8.21 -0.06 -10.44
C ARG A 75 7.97 -1.48 -9.93
N VAL A 76 8.58 -1.82 -8.80
CA VAL A 76 8.37 -3.14 -8.16
C VAL A 76 6.92 -3.33 -7.78
N GLN A 77 6.30 -2.34 -7.16
CA GLN A 77 4.89 -2.36 -6.74
C GLN A 77 3.96 -2.60 -7.92
N SER A 78 4.19 -1.92 -9.03
CA SER A 78 3.42 -2.08 -10.27
C SER A 78 3.60 -3.49 -10.87
N ALA A 79 4.83 -4.00 -10.90
CA ALA A 79 5.12 -5.36 -11.39
C ALA A 79 4.44 -6.44 -10.54
N LEU A 80 4.52 -6.37 -9.23
CA LEU A 80 3.87 -7.30 -8.32
C LEU A 80 2.34 -7.29 -8.50
N ALA A 81 1.74 -6.10 -8.57
CA ALA A 81 0.30 -5.95 -8.76
C ALA A 81 -0.18 -6.36 -10.17
N THR A 82 0.69 -6.33 -11.18
CA THR A 82 0.40 -6.88 -12.50
C THR A 82 0.21 -8.39 -12.44
N LEU A 83 0.94 -9.08 -11.58
CA LEU A 83 0.86 -10.53 -11.37
C LEU A 83 -0.27 -10.90 -10.40
N SER A 84 -0.36 -10.18 -9.28
CA SER A 84 -1.41 -10.35 -8.27
C SER A 84 -1.79 -9.00 -7.65
N PRO A 85 -3.00 -8.47 -7.93
CA PRO A 85 -3.53 -7.28 -7.27
C PRO A 85 -3.54 -7.38 -5.74
N SER A 86 -3.87 -8.55 -5.19
CA SER A 86 -3.85 -8.78 -3.75
C SER A 86 -2.46 -8.68 -3.15
N LEU A 87 -1.43 -9.23 -3.82
CA LEU A 87 -0.04 -9.06 -3.42
C LEU A 87 0.34 -7.57 -3.44
N GLY A 88 -0.08 -6.86 -4.50
CA GLY A 88 0.10 -5.42 -4.59
C GLY A 88 -0.47 -4.68 -3.39
N VAL A 89 -1.72 -4.96 -2.99
CA VAL A 89 -2.34 -4.33 -1.82
C VAL A 89 -1.63 -4.70 -0.52
N GLY A 90 -1.30 -5.96 -0.30
CA GLY A 90 -0.60 -6.40 0.90
C GLY A 90 0.78 -5.76 1.03
N THR A 91 1.59 -5.77 -0.05
CA THR A 91 2.95 -5.20 -0.04
C THR A 91 2.94 -3.68 0.07
N MET A 92 1.98 -2.98 -0.54
CA MET A 92 1.79 -1.55 -0.38
C MET A 92 1.65 -1.16 1.10
N MET A 93 0.83 -1.89 1.85
CA MET A 93 0.59 -1.62 3.27
C MET A 93 1.80 -1.99 4.15
N HIS A 94 2.51 -3.08 3.81
CA HIS A 94 3.78 -3.41 4.44
C HIS A 94 4.82 -2.30 4.20
N HIS A 95 4.97 -1.87 2.97
CA HIS A 95 5.92 -0.82 2.60
C HIS A 95 5.59 0.51 3.28
N LEU A 96 4.31 0.88 3.41
CA LEU A 96 3.91 2.07 4.18
C LEU A 96 4.39 1.98 5.63
N ALA A 97 4.21 0.84 6.30
CA ALA A 97 4.70 0.66 7.66
C ALA A 97 6.23 0.79 7.73
N VAL A 98 6.96 0.14 6.82
CA VAL A 98 8.43 0.20 6.77
C VAL A 98 8.92 1.62 6.55
N VAL A 99 8.38 2.36 5.54
CA VAL A 99 8.86 3.72 5.25
C VAL A 99 8.52 4.70 6.36
N SER A 100 7.40 4.52 7.05
CA SER A 100 7.06 5.33 8.22
C SER A 100 8.15 5.23 9.30
N PHE A 101 8.69 4.03 9.55
CA PHE A 101 9.82 3.84 10.45
C PHE A 101 11.13 4.39 9.87
N VAL A 102 11.41 4.14 8.60
CA VAL A 102 12.63 4.63 7.94
C VAL A 102 12.70 6.15 8.01
N GLU A 103 11.63 6.84 7.66
CA GLU A 103 11.56 8.31 7.72
C GLU A 103 11.68 8.81 9.17
N TYR A 104 10.97 8.18 10.11
CA TYR A 104 11.07 8.53 11.53
C TYR A 104 12.51 8.41 12.06
N LEU A 105 13.17 7.29 11.79
CA LEU A 105 14.53 7.05 12.29
C LEU A 105 15.55 7.99 11.67
N ARG A 106 15.39 8.31 10.38
CA ARG A 106 16.29 9.28 9.71
C ARG A 106 16.18 10.69 10.29
N VAL A 107 14.97 11.12 10.61
CA VAL A 107 14.73 12.51 11.08
C VAL A 107 15.00 12.67 12.56
N HIS A 108 14.58 11.73 13.40
CA HIS A 108 14.53 11.92 14.85
C HIS A 108 15.61 11.20 15.63
N VAL A 109 16.23 10.17 15.08
CA VAL A 109 17.10 9.28 15.87
C VAL A 109 18.51 9.19 15.30
N GLY A 110 18.68 9.32 14.01
CA GLY A 110 19.97 9.24 13.32
C GLY A 110 20.37 7.79 12.94
N ASP A 111 21.43 7.70 12.19
CA ASP A 111 21.81 6.50 11.44
C ASP A 111 22.32 5.32 12.31
N ASP A 112 22.92 5.62 13.46
CA ASP A 112 23.54 4.62 14.34
C ASP A 112 22.65 4.21 15.52
N ALA A 113 21.38 4.60 15.50
CA ALA A 113 20.48 4.35 16.59
C ALA A 113 20.08 2.88 16.73
N PRO A 114 19.98 2.34 17.97
CA PRO A 114 19.63 0.94 18.19
C PRO A 114 18.23 0.56 17.67
N GLN A 115 17.35 1.53 17.45
CA GLN A 115 16.01 1.34 16.92
C GLN A 115 16.01 0.77 15.48
N TRP A 116 17.09 0.98 14.72
CA TRP A 116 17.27 0.32 13.42
C TRP A 116 17.30 -1.21 13.50
N ALA A 117 17.57 -1.78 14.68
CA ALA A 117 17.54 -3.22 14.90
C ALA A 117 16.17 -3.84 14.58
N LEU A 118 15.07 -3.10 14.78
CA LEU A 118 13.74 -3.55 14.38
C LEU A 118 13.66 -3.78 12.86
N LEU A 119 14.03 -2.78 12.06
CA LEU A 119 14.01 -2.89 10.60
C LEU A 119 15.03 -3.91 10.09
N ALA A 120 16.22 -3.98 10.70
CA ALA A 120 17.17 -5.03 10.37
C ALA A 120 16.60 -6.44 10.63
N SER A 121 15.85 -6.62 11.72
CA SER A 121 15.18 -7.89 12.00
C SER A 121 14.07 -8.23 11.00
N VAL A 122 13.36 -7.21 10.48
CA VAL A 122 12.36 -7.36 9.41
C VAL A 122 13.02 -7.91 8.16
N ALA A 123 14.13 -7.29 7.70
CA ALA A 123 14.86 -7.74 6.52
C ALA A 123 15.48 -9.14 6.69
N GLN A 124 16.01 -9.46 7.87
CA GLN A 124 16.67 -10.74 8.13
C GLN A 124 15.71 -11.91 8.25
N ARG A 125 14.54 -11.68 8.87
CA ARG A 125 13.55 -12.72 9.19
C ARG A 125 12.38 -12.75 8.21
N ASP A 126 12.38 -11.85 7.22
CA ASP A 126 11.30 -11.70 6.25
C ASP A 126 9.94 -11.40 6.90
N HIS A 127 9.95 -10.62 7.98
CA HIS A 127 8.75 -10.28 8.72
C HIS A 127 7.84 -9.34 7.91
N LEU A 128 6.53 -9.59 7.92
CA LEU A 128 5.53 -8.70 7.36
C LEU A 128 5.01 -7.74 8.43
N LEU A 129 5.00 -6.46 8.09
CA LEU A 129 4.39 -5.41 8.89
C LEU A 129 3.00 -5.09 8.35
N ALA A 130 1.97 -5.20 9.19
CA ALA A 130 0.65 -4.67 8.88
C ALA A 130 0.54 -3.22 9.35
N SER A 131 -0.08 -2.37 8.52
CA SER A 131 -0.37 -0.97 8.87
C SER A 131 -1.85 -0.80 9.15
N ALA A 132 -2.21 -0.45 10.37
CA ALA A 132 -3.57 -0.38 10.86
C ALA A 132 -3.94 1.03 11.35
N SER A 133 -4.41 1.89 10.44
CA SER A 133 -4.89 3.24 10.77
C SER A 133 -6.42 3.32 10.74
N SER A 134 -7.09 2.60 9.83
CA SER A 134 -8.54 2.68 9.62
C SER A 134 -9.35 1.96 10.71
N GLU A 135 -10.51 2.54 11.07
CA GLU A 135 -11.48 1.96 12.00
C GLU A 135 -12.87 1.73 11.35
N ALA A 136 -12.98 1.91 10.02
CA ALA A 136 -14.18 1.68 9.18
C ALA A 136 -15.48 2.24 9.76
N ARG A 137 -15.47 3.46 10.27
CA ARG A 137 -16.67 4.14 10.82
C ARG A 137 -17.01 5.37 9.99
N ARG A 138 -18.30 5.66 9.83
CA ARG A 138 -18.75 6.92 9.22
C ARG A 138 -18.27 8.10 10.07
N GLY A 139 -17.61 9.07 9.45
CA GLY A 139 -17.06 10.23 10.14
C GLY A 139 -15.85 9.92 11.02
N SER A 140 -15.18 8.76 10.82
CA SER A 140 -13.87 8.53 11.41
C SER A 140 -12.84 9.35 10.64
N ASP A 141 -12.16 10.17 11.38
CA ASP A 141 -10.95 10.84 10.95
C ASP A 141 -9.79 9.84 11.11
N ALA A 142 -9.07 9.56 10.03
CA ALA A 142 -7.92 8.65 10.10
C ALA A 142 -6.82 9.21 11.01
N LEU A 143 -6.82 10.52 11.22
CA LEU A 143 -5.87 11.22 12.09
C LEU A 143 -6.22 11.11 13.58
N VAL A 144 -7.47 10.78 13.94
CA VAL A 144 -7.92 10.70 15.33
C VAL A 144 -8.42 9.28 15.65
N PRO A 145 -7.54 8.36 16.05
CA PRO A 145 -7.92 6.99 16.37
C PRO A 145 -8.77 6.94 17.64
N ARG A 146 -9.69 5.97 17.70
CA ARG A 146 -10.41 5.62 18.93
C ARG A 146 -9.78 4.47 19.70
N THR A 147 -8.94 3.68 19.01
CA THR A 147 -8.09 2.70 19.67
C THR A 147 -7.21 3.42 20.67
N THR A 148 -7.25 3.01 21.92
CA THR A 148 -6.61 3.71 23.03
C THR A 148 -5.33 3.01 23.48
N ALA A 149 -4.39 3.78 24.01
CA ALA A 149 -3.24 3.31 24.75
C ALA A 149 -3.27 3.96 26.13
N THR A 150 -3.60 3.18 27.15
CA THR A 150 -3.67 3.64 28.55
C THR A 150 -2.37 3.37 29.25
N ARG A 151 -1.72 4.42 29.79
CA ARG A 151 -0.46 4.27 30.51
C ARG A 151 -0.63 3.50 31.78
N GLN A 152 0.34 2.60 32.09
CA GLN A 152 0.36 1.78 33.28
C GLN A 152 1.39 2.29 34.31
N GLU A 153 1.28 1.85 35.57
CA GLU A 153 2.21 2.23 36.66
C GLU A 153 3.64 1.78 36.38
N ASP A 154 3.84 0.68 35.67
CA ASP A 154 5.15 0.16 35.24
C ASP A 154 5.78 0.96 34.10
N GLY A 155 5.07 1.97 33.60
CA GLY A 155 5.47 2.82 32.47
C GLY A 155 5.13 2.27 31.10
N GLY A 156 4.60 1.05 30.99
CA GLY A 156 4.08 0.46 29.76
C GLY A 156 2.70 0.99 29.37
N TYR A 157 2.06 0.36 28.39
CA TYR A 157 0.73 0.70 27.93
C TYR A 157 -0.14 -0.53 27.76
N VAL A 158 -1.44 -0.36 28.02
CA VAL A 158 -2.50 -1.30 27.64
C VAL A 158 -3.27 -0.73 26.47
N LEU A 159 -3.40 -1.54 25.42
CA LEU A 159 -4.09 -1.16 24.20
C LEU A 159 -5.46 -1.83 24.10
N ASP A 160 -6.48 -1.03 23.75
CA ASP A 160 -7.84 -1.49 23.52
C ASP A 160 -8.44 -0.86 22.28
N GLY A 161 -9.08 -1.68 21.42
CA GLY A 161 -9.79 -1.23 20.25
C GLY A 161 -9.82 -2.21 19.11
N SER A 162 -10.17 -1.74 17.92
CA SER A 162 -10.10 -2.54 16.70
C SER A 162 -9.80 -1.70 15.47
N LYS A 163 -9.12 -2.30 14.51
CA LYS A 163 -8.74 -1.70 13.23
C LYS A 163 -9.27 -2.54 12.08
N LYS A 164 -9.90 -1.88 11.10
CA LYS A 164 -10.44 -2.52 9.90
C LYS A 164 -10.72 -1.53 8.78
N PRO A 165 -10.49 -1.93 7.49
CA PRO A 165 -9.74 -3.13 7.12
C PRO A 165 -8.26 -2.99 7.48
N CYS A 166 -7.61 -4.10 7.83
CA CYS A 166 -6.18 -4.20 8.05
C CYS A 166 -5.63 -5.27 7.12
N SER A 167 -4.89 -4.88 6.07
CA SER A 167 -4.26 -5.82 5.16
C SER A 167 -3.13 -6.57 5.87
N LEU A 168 -2.84 -7.80 5.43
CA LEU A 168 -1.88 -8.71 6.05
C LEU A 168 -2.28 -9.21 7.44
N ALA A 169 -3.53 -9.02 7.87
CA ALA A 169 -3.95 -9.30 9.23
C ALA A 169 -3.66 -10.73 9.71
N ARG A 170 -3.73 -11.73 8.81
CA ARG A 170 -3.46 -13.13 9.14
C ARG A 170 -1.98 -13.50 9.04
N SER A 171 -1.24 -12.81 8.18
CA SER A 171 0.16 -13.09 7.85
C SER A 171 1.15 -12.14 8.51
N MET A 172 0.70 -11.12 9.24
CA MET A 172 1.59 -10.16 9.89
C MET A 172 2.42 -10.81 11.01
N ASP A 173 3.66 -10.36 11.13
CA ASP A 173 4.52 -10.64 12.31
C ASP A 173 4.49 -9.46 13.28
N ILE A 174 4.29 -8.25 12.75
CA ILE A 174 4.25 -7.00 13.50
C ILE A 174 3.07 -6.18 12.99
N LEU A 175 2.26 -5.69 13.92
CA LEU A 175 1.22 -4.70 13.66
C LEU A 175 1.74 -3.31 14.01
N THR A 176 1.57 -2.35 13.11
CA THR A 176 1.69 -0.93 13.43
C THR A 176 0.30 -0.32 13.50
N SER A 177 -0.04 0.34 14.59
CA SER A 177 -1.38 0.87 14.81
C SER A 177 -1.34 2.30 15.34
N SER A 178 -2.11 3.19 14.71
CA SER A 178 -2.38 4.50 15.31
C SER A 178 -3.24 4.31 16.56
N VAL A 179 -2.85 4.94 17.67
CA VAL A 179 -3.55 4.87 18.96
C VAL A 179 -3.66 6.25 19.58
N LEU A 180 -4.71 6.45 20.37
CA LEU A 180 -4.89 7.63 21.21
C LEU A 180 -4.32 7.34 22.60
N VAL A 181 -3.20 7.98 22.93
CA VAL A 181 -2.61 7.88 24.27
C VAL A 181 -3.46 8.70 25.24
N ARG A 182 -3.99 8.06 26.26
CA ARG A 182 -4.72 8.71 27.36
C ARG A 182 -3.83 8.84 28.58
N SER A 183 -3.79 10.02 29.16
CA SER A 183 -3.26 10.26 30.50
C SER A 183 -4.41 10.69 31.41
N ASP A 184 -4.30 10.39 32.70
CA ASP A 184 -5.34 10.73 33.69
C ASP A 184 -5.57 12.24 33.83
N ASP A 185 -4.62 13.07 33.39
CA ASP A 185 -4.61 14.52 33.56
C ASP A 185 -4.96 15.33 32.28
N GLU A 186 -5.10 14.70 31.10
CA GLU A 186 -5.37 15.42 29.85
C GLU A 186 -6.70 14.98 29.23
N GLN A 187 -7.61 15.95 29.01
CA GLN A 187 -8.88 15.72 28.28
C GLN A 187 -8.65 15.42 26.80
N ASP A 188 -7.52 15.87 26.24
CA ASP A 188 -7.14 15.71 24.82
C ASP A 188 -5.90 14.81 24.73
N GLY A 189 -6.10 13.57 24.30
CA GLY A 189 -5.03 12.60 24.11
C GLY A 189 -4.07 12.98 22.97
N THR A 190 -2.86 12.45 22.99
CA THR A 190 -1.92 12.53 21.87
C THR A 190 -2.01 11.30 20.99
N VAL A 191 -1.90 11.47 19.67
CA VAL A 191 -1.81 10.33 18.74
C VAL A 191 -0.39 9.77 18.80
N ALA A 192 -0.30 8.45 18.82
CA ALA A 192 0.96 7.73 18.77
C ALA A 192 0.88 6.54 17.79
N LEU A 193 2.02 6.03 17.38
CA LEU A 193 2.13 4.79 16.63
C LEU A 193 2.59 3.67 17.57
N ALA A 194 1.73 2.68 17.80
CA ALA A 194 2.08 1.49 18.56
C ALA A 194 2.69 0.43 17.62
N VAL A 195 3.75 -0.23 18.06
CA VAL A 195 4.44 -1.34 17.39
C VAL A 195 4.14 -2.59 18.21
N ILE A 196 3.38 -3.51 17.64
CA ILE A 196 2.79 -4.62 18.39
C ILE A 196 3.21 -5.94 17.74
N PRO A 197 3.95 -6.83 18.42
CA PRO A 197 4.17 -8.18 17.92
C PRO A 197 2.83 -8.90 17.73
N ALA A 198 2.60 -9.50 16.56
CA ALA A 198 1.31 -10.11 16.26
C ALA A 198 0.97 -11.31 17.16
N ALA A 199 1.99 -11.97 17.73
CA ALA A 199 1.83 -13.14 18.60
C ALA A 199 1.62 -12.79 20.08
N ILE A 200 1.55 -11.50 20.46
CA ILE A 200 1.33 -11.09 21.85
C ILE A 200 -0.12 -11.38 22.26
N GLU A 201 -0.32 -11.73 23.53
CA GLU A 201 -1.65 -11.97 24.10
C GLU A 201 -2.56 -10.73 23.91
N GLY A 202 -3.83 -10.95 23.58
CA GLY A 202 -4.83 -9.91 23.36
C GLY A 202 -4.92 -9.43 21.88
N VAL A 203 -3.99 -9.81 20.99
CA VAL A 203 -4.12 -9.55 19.55
C VAL A 203 -4.96 -10.65 18.91
N GLY A 204 -6.06 -10.26 18.26
CA GLY A 204 -6.96 -11.18 17.58
C GLY A 204 -7.29 -10.73 16.17
N VAL A 205 -7.62 -11.66 15.29
CA VAL A 205 -8.10 -11.39 13.93
C VAL A 205 -9.52 -11.93 13.78
N ARG A 206 -10.43 -11.10 13.24
CA ARG A 206 -11.82 -11.47 12.96
C ARG A 206 -12.12 -11.28 11.47
N PRO A 207 -12.96 -12.13 10.86
CA PRO A 207 -13.39 -11.94 9.49
C PRO A 207 -14.09 -10.59 9.31
N PHE A 208 -13.66 -9.84 8.30
CA PHE A 208 -14.24 -8.54 7.94
C PHE A 208 -14.38 -8.36 6.43
N TRP A 209 -13.44 -8.89 5.63
CA TRP A 209 -13.46 -8.73 4.19
C TRP A 209 -14.39 -9.74 3.53
N HIS A 210 -15.54 -9.27 3.03
CA HIS A 210 -16.55 -10.14 2.40
C HIS A 210 -16.58 -10.02 0.86
N SER A 211 -15.74 -9.13 0.28
CA SER A 211 -15.63 -9.03 -1.18
C SER A 211 -14.87 -10.23 -1.73
N PRO A 212 -15.31 -10.82 -2.88
CA PRO A 212 -14.53 -11.85 -3.55
C PRO A 212 -13.29 -11.29 -4.27
N VAL A 213 -13.07 -9.98 -4.22
CA VAL A 213 -11.95 -9.28 -4.84
C VAL A 213 -10.93 -8.91 -3.77
N LEU A 214 -9.64 -9.10 -4.06
CA LEU A 214 -8.52 -8.80 -3.17
C LEU A 214 -8.49 -9.63 -1.87
N VAL A 215 -8.99 -10.85 -1.93
CA VAL A 215 -9.07 -11.75 -0.76
C VAL A 215 -7.68 -12.08 -0.21
N ALA A 216 -6.72 -12.34 -1.09
CA ALA A 216 -5.35 -12.71 -0.70
C ALA A 216 -4.53 -11.55 -0.10
N ALA A 217 -5.08 -10.32 -0.06
CA ALA A 217 -4.50 -9.22 0.71
C ALA A 217 -4.81 -9.32 2.21
N GLU A 218 -5.69 -10.23 2.64
CA GLU A 218 -6.05 -10.52 4.03
C GLU A 218 -6.50 -9.28 4.82
N SER A 219 -7.36 -8.46 4.21
CA SER A 219 -7.80 -7.17 4.78
C SER A 219 -8.89 -7.33 5.83
N GLU A 220 -8.57 -7.92 6.96
CA GLU A 220 -9.48 -8.31 8.03
C GLU A 220 -9.61 -7.25 9.15
N GLU A 221 -10.39 -7.58 10.19
CA GLU A 221 -10.43 -6.81 11.44
C GLU A 221 -9.36 -7.33 12.40
N VAL A 222 -8.47 -6.46 12.86
CA VAL A 222 -7.56 -6.74 13.98
C VAL A 222 -8.15 -6.14 15.24
N VAL A 223 -8.26 -6.96 16.29
CA VAL A 223 -8.78 -6.58 17.61
C VAL A 223 -7.62 -6.55 18.58
N LEU A 224 -7.57 -5.49 19.37
CA LEU A 224 -6.69 -5.33 20.52
C LEU A 224 -7.57 -5.37 21.78
N ASP A 225 -7.37 -6.39 22.59
CA ASP A 225 -8.11 -6.63 23.81
C ASP A 225 -7.12 -6.77 24.98
N GLN A 226 -6.99 -5.71 25.75
CA GLN A 226 -6.03 -5.62 26.87
C GLN A 226 -4.59 -5.99 26.47
N VAL A 227 -4.11 -5.48 25.32
CA VAL A 227 -2.77 -5.77 24.83
C VAL A 227 -1.72 -4.96 25.59
N HIS A 228 -0.85 -5.62 26.33
CA HIS A 228 0.23 -4.99 27.10
C HIS A 228 1.49 -4.84 26.26
N ILE A 229 2.00 -3.61 26.13
CA ILE A 229 3.27 -3.33 25.44
C ILE A 229 4.18 -2.40 26.25
N PRO A 230 5.52 -2.57 26.17
CA PRO A 230 6.46 -1.65 26.79
C PRO A 230 6.38 -0.24 26.18
N ALA A 231 6.73 0.79 26.97
CA ALA A 231 6.78 2.18 26.50
C ALA A 231 7.64 2.36 25.23
N ALA A 232 8.73 1.60 25.10
CA ALA A 232 9.62 1.68 23.93
C ALA A 232 8.95 1.23 22.62
N MET A 233 7.78 0.59 22.67
CA MET A 233 6.98 0.19 21.52
C MET A 233 5.89 1.20 21.16
N VAL A 234 5.84 2.35 21.82
CA VAL A 234 4.93 3.45 21.51
C VAL A 234 5.76 4.64 21.05
N ILE A 235 5.65 4.98 19.79
CA ILE A 235 6.31 6.11 19.16
C ILE A 235 5.38 7.32 19.30
N PRO A 236 5.77 8.36 20.07
CA PRO A 236 4.95 9.55 20.23
C PRO A 236 4.72 10.25 18.88
N GLY A 237 3.50 10.66 18.63
CA GLY A 237 3.11 11.49 17.49
C GLY A 237 2.66 12.88 17.94
N GLY A 238 1.96 13.58 17.04
CA GLY A 238 1.46 14.91 17.27
C GLY A 238 0.09 14.95 17.97
N ARG A 239 -0.37 16.16 18.24
CA ARG A 239 -1.77 16.41 18.61
C ARG A 239 -2.61 16.49 17.34
N PRO A 240 -3.77 15.82 17.28
CA PRO A 240 -4.62 15.79 16.07
C PRO A 240 -4.95 17.18 15.52
N GLU A 241 -5.18 18.17 16.41
CA GLU A 241 -5.60 19.53 16.04
C GLU A 241 -4.50 20.30 15.28
N ARG A 242 -3.26 19.80 15.26
CA ARG A 242 -2.15 20.43 14.53
C ARG A 242 -2.02 19.95 13.09
N GLY A 243 -2.87 19.01 12.68
CA GLY A 243 -2.75 18.35 11.37
C GLY A 243 -1.53 17.42 11.29
N MET A 244 -1.20 16.99 10.09
CA MET A 244 -0.04 16.14 9.83
C MET A 244 1.27 16.91 9.99
N ASP A 245 2.23 16.32 10.68
CA ASP A 245 3.61 16.77 10.66
C ASP A 245 4.33 16.36 9.35
N GLU A 246 5.51 16.92 9.11
CA GLU A 246 6.29 16.65 7.89
C GLU A 246 6.56 15.16 7.67
N LEU A 247 6.79 14.41 8.74
CA LEU A 247 7.05 12.98 8.70
C LEU A 247 5.82 12.20 8.22
N GLN A 248 4.65 12.55 8.76
CA GLN A 248 3.38 11.96 8.33
C GLN A 248 3.09 12.29 6.87
N VAL A 249 3.32 13.54 6.45
CA VAL A 249 3.16 13.96 5.05
C VAL A 249 4.06 13.13 4.14
N ARG A 250 5.32 12.90 4.51
CA ARG A 250 6.24 12.05 3.73
C ARG A 250 5.76 10.60 3.65
N ALA A 251 5.35 10.01 4.77
CA ALA A 251 4.82 8.64 4.80
C ALA A 251 3.56 8.48 3.93
N TRP A 252 2.64 9.44 4.01
CA TRP A 252 1.44 9.43 3.17
C TRP A 252 1.75 9.69 1.68
N THR A 253 2.78 10.48 1.35
CA THR A 253 3.25 10.63 -0.04
C THR A 253 3.71 9.28 -0.61
N TRP A 254 4.47 8.49 0.17
CA TRP A 254 4.80 7.12 -0.20
C TRP A 254 3.56 6.27 -0.47
N PHE A 255 2.56 6.36 0.42
CA PHE A 255 1.31 5.62 0.25
C PHE A 255 0.61 5.95 -1.06
N GLU A 256 0.48 7.23 -1.41
CA GLU A 256 -0.17 7.67 -2.65
C GLU A 256 0.53 7.12 -3.89
N VAL A 257 1.85 7.17 -3.91
CA VAL A 257 2.65 6.64 -5.03
C VAL A 257 2.51 5.13 -5.14
N LEU A 258 2.64 4.40 -4.03
CA LEU A 258 2.54 2.93 -4.02
C LEU A 258 1.12 2.45 -4.35
N ALA A 259 0.08 3.16 -3.89
CA ALA A 259 -1.31 2.88 -4.23
C ALA A 259 -1.54 3.05 -5.73
N CYS A 260 -1.08 4.15 -6.32
CA CYS A 260 -1.14 4.34 -7.76
C CYS A 260 -0.43 3.20 -8.51
N GLY A 261 0.77 2.82 -8.09
CA GLY A 261 1.52 1.69 -8.67
C GLY A 261 0.74 0.38 -8.63
N THR A 262 0.12 0.08 -7.49
CA THR A 262 -0.70 -1.12 -7.31
C THR A 262 -1.85 -1.19 -8.32
N TYR A 263 -2.61 -0.13 -8.45
CA TYR A 263 -3.80 -0.16 -9.32
C TYR A 263 -3.47 0.07 -10.80
N LEU A 264 -2.37 0.75 -11.12
CA LEU A 264 -1.81 0.77 -12.46
C LEU A 264 -1.32 -0.63 -12.87
N GLY A 265 -0.65 -1.37 -11.99
CA GLY A 265 -0.25 -2.75 -12.24
C GLY A 265 -1.46 -3.65 -12.48
N THR A 266 -2.55 -3.49 -11.71
CA THR A 266 -3.81 -4.20 -11.94
C THR A 266 -4.40 -3.92 -13.32
N ALA A 267 -4.42 -2.65 -13.75
CA ALA A 267 -4.88 -2.28 -15.09
C ALA A 267 -3.94 -2.80 -16.19
N GLN A 268 -2.64 -2.79 -15.94
CA GLN A 268 -1.63 -3.36 -16.84
C GLN A 268 -1.84 -4.86 -17.02
N SER A 269 -2.22 -5.59 -15.94
CA SER A 269 -2.59 -7.00 -16.02
C SER A 269 -3.68 -7.27 -17.05
N LEU A 270 -4.69 -6.40 -17.08
CA LEU A 270 -5.79 -6.49 -18.04
C LEU A 270 -5.33 -6.12 -19.46
N PHE A 271 -4.50 -5.08 -19.58
CA PHE A 271 -3.93 -4.64 -20.86
C PHE A 271 -3.06 -5.71 -21.51
N ASP A 272 -2.20 -6.39 -20.74
CA ASP A 272 -1.34 -7.46 -21.27
C ASP A 272 -2.14 -8.64 -21.83
N ARG A 273 -3.30 -8.93 -21.25
CA ARG A 273 -4.24 -9.92 -21.78
C ARG A 273 -4.80 -9.48 -23.14
N ALA A 274 -5.15 -8.20 -23.28
CA ALA A 274 -5.63 -7.64 -24.54
C ALA A 274 -4.51 -7.63 -25.60
N ALA A 275 -3.31 -7.24 -25.22
CA ALA A 275 -2.14 -7.24 -26.12
C ALA A 275 -1.74 -8.64 -26.61
N SER A 276 -2.04 -9.67 -25.81
CA SER A 276 -1.79 -11.07 -26.13
C SER A 276 -2.92 -11.75 -26.92
N ALA A 277 -4.06 -11.07 -27.10
CA ALA A 277 -5.21 -11.64 -27.80
C ALA A 277 -4.91 -11.84 -29.30
N PRO A 278 -5.27 -13.01 -29.89
CA PRO A 278 -4.92 -13.33 -31.29
C PRO A 278 -5.47 -12.36 -32.33
N ARG A 279 -6.57 -11.68 -32.04
CA ARG A 279 -7.28 -10.79 -32.94
C ARG A 279 -7.64 -9.48 -32.23
N VAL A 280 -6.62 -8.73 -31.81
CA VAL A 280 -6.80 -7.44 -31.17
C VAL A 280 -6.86 -6.30 -32.20
N ASP A 281 -7.76 -5.35 -32.01
CA ASP A 281 -7.70 -4.08 -32.76
C ASP A 281 -6.46 -3.30 -32.32
N ARG A 282 -5.45 -3.26 -33.20
CA ARG A 282 -4.14 -2.64 -32.92
C ARG A 282 -4.25 -1.14 -32.72
N ARG A 283 -5.20 -0.47 -33.37
CA ARG A 283 -5.42 0.97 -33.19
C ARG A 283 -5.96 1.26 -31.78
N ALA A 284 -7.03 0.57 -31.41
CA ALA A 284 -7.61 0.70 -30.07
C ALA A 284 -6.60 0.32 -28.99
N LEU A 285 -5.79 -0.73 -29.20
CA LEU A 285 -4.71 -1.10 -28.29
C LEU A 285 -3.68 0.03 -28.13
N GLY A 286 -3.27 0.68 -29.23
CA GLY A 286 -2.33 1.81 -29.20
C GLY A 286 -2.89 3.03 -28.46
N GLU A 287 -4.17 3.34 -28.63
CA GLU A 287 -4.86 4.43 -27.92
C GLU A 287 -4.89 4.15 -26.40
N LEU A 288 -5.21 2.92 -25.98
CA LEU A 288 -5.22 2.50 -24.58
C LEU A 288 -3.80 2.47 -23.97
N ALA A 289 -2.80 2.08 -24.76
CA ALA A 289 -1.39 2.12 -24.33
C ALA A 289 -0.94 3.56 -24.04
N ALA A 290 -1.35 4.52 -24.87
CA ALA A 290 -1.03 5.94 -24.65
C ALA A 290 -1.64 6.47 -23.35
N GLU A 291 -2.87 6.08 -23.00
CA GLU A 291 -3.50 6.48 -21.75
C GLU A 291 -2.82 5.85 -20.53
N LEU A 292 -2.48 4.56 -20.58
CA LEU A 292 -1.69 3.90 -19.53
C LEU A 292 -0.32 4.57 -19.35
N PHE A 293 0.34 4.91 -20.45
CA PHE A 293 1.62 5.63 -20.43
C PHE A 293 1.49 6.96 -19.69
N VAL A 294 0.44 7.75 -19.95
CA VAL A 294 0.22 9.03 -19.26
C VAL A 294 -0.02 8.84 -17.77
N CYS A 295 -0.88 7.88 -17.39
CA CYS A 295 -1.11 7.55 -15.99
C CYS A 295 0.19 7.17 -15.27
N ARG A 296 0.99 6.30 -15.88
CA ARG A 296 2.28 5.87 -15.37
C ARG A 296 3.25 7.03 -15.24
N SER A 297 3.39 7.86 -16.27
CA SER A 297 4.29 9.02 -16.28
C SER A 297 3.96 10.02 -15.17
N ALA A 298 2.67 10.21 -14.85
CA ALA A 298 2.25 11.05 -13.74
C ALA A 298 2.76 10.50 -12.39
N CYS A 299 2.64 9.18 -12.17
CA CYS A 299 3.11 8.54 -10.95
C CYS A 299 4.65 8.52 -10.86
N GLU A 300 5.35 8.25 -11.97
CA GLU A 300 6.82 8.30 -12.04
C GLU A 300 7.34 9.71 -11.76
N ARG A 301 6.63 10.73 -12.24
CA ARG A 301 6.93 12.13 -11.93
C ARG A 301 6.78 12.41 -10.44
N ALA A 302 5.67 12.03 -9.82
CA ALA A 302 5.44 12.23 -8.39
C ALA A 302 6.52 11.53 -7.54
N ALA A 303 6.87 10.28 -7.88
CA ALA A 303 7.95 9.54 -7.23
C ALA A 303 9.30 10.25 -7.37
N ALA A 304 9.67 10.69 -8.58
CA ALA A 304 10.92 11.41 -8.81
C ALA A 304 10.97 12.75 -8.08
N THR A 305 9.85 13.45 -7.97
CA THR A 305 9.75 14.69 -7.19
C THR A 305 9.99 14.41 -5.71
N PHE A 306 9.41 13.35 -5.17
CA PHE A 306 9.66 12.92 -3.79
C PHE A 306 11.16 12.60 -3.56
N ASP A 307 11.77 11.82 -4.44
CA ASP A 307 13.18 11.40 -4.35
C ASP A 307 14.16 12.58 -4.51
N SER A 308 13.74 13.67 -5.15
CA SER A 308 14.57 14.87 -5.28
C SER A 308 14.75 15.66 -3.97
N GLY A 309 14.04 15.28 -2.90
CA GLY A 309 14.18 15.89 -1.58
C GLY A 309 13.53 17.28 -1.46
N VAL A 310 12.57 17.62 -2.32
CA VAL A 310 11.78 18.86 -2.18
C VAL A 310 10.95 18.86 -0.89
N ALA A 311 10.40 20.01 -0.53
CA ALA A 311 9.51 20.15 0.61
C ALA A 311 8.36 19.13 0.56
N ALA A 312 8.03 18.53 1.69
CA ALA A 312 7.05 17.44 1.80
C ALA A 312 5.67 17.82 1.19
N GLU A 313 5.21 19.06 1.40
CA GLU A 313 3.97 19.56 0.83
C GLU A 313 4.00 19.60 -0.71
N THR A 314 5.15 19.93 -1.32
CA THR A 314 5.31 19.92 -2.78
C THR A 314 5.24 18.50 -3.32
N ALA A 315 5.93 17.55 -2.70
CA ALA A 315 5.89 16.15 -3.08
C ALA A 315 4.47 15.56 -2.92
N MET A 316 3.79 15.86 -1.82
CA MET A 316 2.40 15.45 -1.59
C MET A 316 1.45 16.05 -2.63
N THR A 317 1.61 17.33 -2.97
CA THR A 317 0.78 17.97 -4.02
C THR A 317 0.90 17.21 -5.35
N GLU A 318 2.12 16.87 -5.79
CA GLU A 318 2.31 16.11 -7.03
C GLU A 318 1.76 14.68 -6.93
N ALA A 319 1.91 14.02 -5.78
CA ALA A 319 1.36 12.69 -5.55
C ALA A 319 -0.18 12.69 -5.60
N LEU A 320 -0.84 13.67 -4.99
CA LEU A 320 -2.30 13.83 -5.04
C LEU A 320 -2.81 14.16 -6.44
N LEU A 321 -2.07 14.97 -7.22
CA LEU A 321 -2.41 15.23 -8.63
C LEU A 321 -2.36 13.95 -9.47
N ALA A 322 -1.28 13.17 -9.32
CA ALA A 322 -1.14 11.89 -10.00
C ALA A 322 -2.24 10.92 -9.58
N ARG A 323 -2.51 10.82 -8.25
CA ARG A 323 -3.55 9.97 -7.69
C ARG A 323 -4.93 10.32 -8.22
N LEU A 324 -5.32 11.59 -8.17
CA LEU A 324 -6.63 12.05 -8.64
C LEU A 324 -6.82 11.71 -10.12
N TYR A 325 -5.80 11.98 -10.96
CA TYR A 325 -5.85 11.65 -12.37
C TYR A 325 -6.00 10.16 -12.63
N VAL A 326 -5.20 9.33 -11.96
CA VAL A 326 -5.25 7.87 -12.11
C VAL A 326 -6.59 7.31 -11.63
N GLU A 327 -7.09 7.76 -10.47
CA GLU A 327 -8.36 7.30 -9.91
C GLU A 327 -9.55 7.56 -10.85
N GLU A 328 -9.57 8.73 -11.48
CA GLU A 328 -10.63 9.07 -12.44
C GLU A 328 -10.53 8.28 -13.76
N ARG A 329 -9.31 7.97 -14.22
CA ARG A 329 -9.10 7.34 -15.53
C ARG A 329 -9.18 5.83 -15.52
N LEU A 330 -8.68 5.17 -14.47
CA LEU A 330 -8.59 3.71 -14.43
C LEU A 330 -9.93 2.98 -14.67
N PRO A 331 -11.07 3.39 -14.11
CA PRO A 331 -12.33 2.68 -14.31
C PRO A 331 -12.78 2.63 -15.78
N ASP A 332 -12.69 3.75 -16.49
CA ASP A 332 -13.02 3.84 -17.92
C ASP A 332 -12.00 3.07 -18.77
N LEU A 333 -10.72 3.27 -18.50
CA LEU A 333 -9.62 2.58 -19.18
C LEU A 333 -9.78 1.06 -19.09
N CYS A 334 -10.01 0.50 -17.90
CA CYS A 334 -10.22 -0.93 -17.69
C CYS A 334 -11.50 -1.43 -18.38
N ALA A 335 -12.58 -0.66 -18.36
CA ALA A 335 -13.81 -1.01 -19.07
C ALA A 335 -13.59 -1.08 -20.61
N ARG A 336 -12.81 -0.16 -21.17
CA ARG A 336 -12.47 -0.14 -22.61
C ARG A 336 -11.52 -1.28 -22.96
N ILE A 337 -10.56 -1.63 -22.12
CA ILE A 337 -9.68 -2.80 -22.30
C ILE A 337 -10.52 -4.09 -22.27
N ALA A 338 -11.43 -4.22 -21.31
CA ALA A 338 -12.33 -5.39 -21.24
C ALA A 338 -13.22 -5.49 -22.49
N LYS A 339 -13.74 -4.37 -23.00
CA LYS A 339 -14.48 -4.31 -24.25
C LYS A 339 -13.63 -4.75 -25.45
N LEU A 340 -12.36 -4.37 -25.49
CA LEU A 340 -11.42 -4.78 -26.53
C LEU A 340 -11.14 -6.29 -26.51
N LEU A 341 -11.07 -6.90 -25.33
CA LEU A 341 -10.97 -8.36 -25.14
C LEU A 341 -12.22 -9.09 -25.64
N GLY A 342 -13.37 -8.45 -25.59
CA GLY A 342 -14.64 -8.96 -26.09
C GLY A 342 -15.41 -9.84 -25.11
N GLY A 343 -16.71 -10.04 -25.42
CA GLY A 343 -17.63 -10.75 -24.53
C GLY A 343 -17.24 -12.20 -24.25
N LEU A 344 -16.59 -12.88 -25.20
CA LEU A 344 -16.16 -14.27 -24.99
C LEU A 344 -15.12 -14.36 -23.87
N ALA A 345 -14.12 -13.49 -23.85
CA ALA A 345 -13.12 -13.46 -22.78
C ALA A 345 -13.75 -13.17 -21.41
N PHE A 346 -14.78 -12.31 -21.38
CA PHE A 346 -15.51 -11.97 -20.15
C PHE A 346 -16.33 -13.13 -19.59
N VAL A 347 -16.96 -13.96 -20.45
CA VAL A 347 -17.86 -15.04 -20.01
C VAL A 347 -17.18 -16.39 -19.83
N THR A 348 -15.99 -16.59 -20.41
CA THR A 348 -15.29 -17.89 -20.37
C THR A 348 -14.23 -17.99 -19.27
N GLY A 349 -13.82 -16.86 -18.66
CA GLY A 349 -12.86 -16.82 -17.57
C GLY A 349 -13.20 -15.72 -16.57
N PRO A 350 -12.93 -15.90 -15.29
CA PRO A 350 -13.24 -14.92 -14.24
C PRO A 350 -12.27 -13.74 -14.22
N GLU A 351 -11.10 -13.85 -14.86
CA GLU A 351 -9.97 -12.90 -14.68
C GLU A 351 -10.30 -11.50 -15.18
N VAL A 352 -11.02 -11.38 -16.31
CA VAL A 352 -11.38 -10.08 -16.89
C VAL A 352 -12.32 -9.32 -15.94
N ALA A 353 -13.38 -9.98 -15.46
CA ALA A 353 -14.32 -9.40 -14.52
C ALA A 353 -13.64 -9.06 -13.19
N TYR A 354 -12.77 -9.97 -12.71
CA TYR A 354 -11.98 -9.78 -11.51
C TYR A 354 -11.09 -8.53 -11.60
N LEU A 355 -10.26 -8.40 -12.63
CA LEU A 355 -9.32 -7.28 -12.78
C LEU A 355 -10.05 -5.94 -12.97
N VAL A 356 -11.18 -5.91 -13.69
CA VAL A 356 -12.03 -4.73 -13.80
C VAL A 356 -12.57 -4.30 -12.43
N SER A 357 -12.96 -5.27 -11.60
CA SER A 357 -13.45 -5.00 -10.25
C SER A 357 -12.33 -4.53 -9.32
N ALA A 358 -11.18 -5.22 -9.35
CA ALA A 358 -10.02 -4.91 -8.51
C ALA A 358 -9.46 -3.50 -8.81
N SER A 359 -9.40 -3.09 -10.09
CA SER A 359 -8.88 -1.78 -10.48
C SER A 359 -9.66 -0.60 -9.90
N ARG A 360 -10.91 -0.80 -9.46
CA ARG A 360 -11.75 0.25 -8.88
C ARG A 360 -11.46 0.51 -7.40
N ALA A 361 -10.74 -0.37 -6.72
CA ALA A 361 -10.54 -0.27 -5.28
C ALA A 361 -9.62 0.90 -4.88
N LEU A 362 -8.89 1.51 -5.82
CA LEU A 362 -8.15 2.74 -5.59
C LEU A 362 -9.04 3.82 -4.94
N ALA A 363 -10.25 4.03 -5.45
CA ALA A 363 -11.19 5.04 -4.97
C ALA A 363 -11.68 4.85 -3.51
N PHE A 364 -11.39 3.68 -2.90
CA PHE A 364 -11.78 3.38 -1.52
C PHE A 364 -10.66 3.60 -0.51
N HIS A 365 -9.45 3.90 -0.98
CA HIS A 365 -8.35 4.32 -0.11
C HIS A 365 -8.42 5.82 0.19
N PRO A 366 -8.00 6.27 1.41
CA PRO A 366 -7.87 7.70 1.68
C PRO A 366 -6.73 8.31 0.82
N PRO A 367 -6.80 9.63 0.53
CA PRO A 367 -7.97 10.48 0.70
C PRO A 367 -9.02 10.24 -0.39
N ARG A 368 -10.24 10.69 -0.18
CA ARG A 368 -11.28 10.60 -1.23
C ARG A 368 -10.96 11.57 -2.37
N GLY A 369 -11.16 11.14 -3.63
CA GLY A 369 -10.88 11.98 -4.80
C GLY A 369 -11.56 13.34 -4.76
N VAL A 370 -12.81 13.43 -4.25
CA VAL A 370 -13.52 14.73 -4.10
C VAL A 370 -12.80 15.65 -3.13
N SER A 371 -12.39 15.14 -1.96
CA SER A 371 -11.66 15.95 -0.97
C SER A 371 -10.27 16.34 -1.47
N SER A 372 -9.57 15.45 -2.18
CA SER A 372 -8.30 15.75 -2.82
C SER A 372 -8.42 16.86 -3.89
N ALA A 373 -9.47 16.80 -4.70
CA ALA A 373 -9.71 17.81 -5.74
C ALA A 373 -9.96 19.20 -5.13
N GLU A 374 -10.73 19.27 -4.02
CA GLU A 374 -11.00 20.50 -3.31
C GLU A 374 -9.72 21.09 -2.70
N ALA A 375 -8.96 20.29 -1.94
CA ALA A 375 -7.70 20.71 -1.33
C ALA A 375 -6.66 21.17 -2.36
N LEU A 376 -6.56 20.48 -3.51
CA LEU A 376 -5.71 20.89 -4.63
C LEU A 376 -6.20 22.19 -5.26
N GLY A 377 -7.51 22.39 -5.44
CA GLY A 377 -8.09 23.63 -5.94
C GLY A 377 -7.73 24.84 -5.06
N GLU A 378 -7.87 24.71 -3.75
CA GLU A 378 -7.48 25.71 -2.77
C GLU A 378 -5.97 25.99 -2.82
N ARG A 379 -5.15 24.94 -2.91
CA ARG A 379 -3.69 25.06 -3.03
C ARG A 379 -3.28 25.89 -4.25
N PHE A 380 -3.92 25.69 -5.40
CA PHE A 380 -3.66 26.46 -6.63
C PHE A 380 -4.20 27.89 -6.59
N THR A 381 -5.07 28.23 -5.65
CA THR A 381 -5.51 29.60 -5.39
C THR A 381 -4.70 30.32 -4.30
N GLY A 382 -3.66 29.66 -3.78
CA GLY A 382 -2.68 30.25 -2.85
C GLY A 382 -2.85 29.87 -1.38
N ALA A 383 -3.78 28.99 -1.04
CA ALA A 383 -3.89 28.42 0.29
C ALA A 383 -2.81 27.33 0.54
N PRO A 384 -2.41 27.03 1.78
CA PRO A 384 -1.69 25.82 2.12
C PRO A 384 -2.49 24.58 1.69
N LEU A 385 -1.80 23.46 1.42
CA LEU A 385 -2.48 22.19 1.14
C LEU A 385 -3.20 21.71 2.42
N ASP A 386 -4.51 21.54 2.34
CA ASP A 386 -5.29 20.97 3.43
C ASP A 386 -5.04 19.46 3.51
N LEU A 387 -4.41 19.01 4.58
CA LEU A 387 -4.11 17.60 4.84
C LEU A 387 -5.09 16.95 5.83
N SER A 388 -6.14 17.64 6.25
CA SER A 388 -7.23 17.06 7.04
C SER A 388 -8.13 16.12 6.22
N ILE A 389 -7.86 16.02 4.91
CA ILE A 389 -8.60 15.16 3.97
C ILE A 389 -8.33 13.65 4.16
N PHE A 390 -7.29 13.27 4.89
CA PHE A 390 -6.89 11.88 5.20
C PHE A 390 -7.61 11.26 6.43
#